data_a4396b5c2fb7abc78ded246bfa5b5973
#
_entry.id   a4396b5c2fb7abc78ded246bfa5b5973
#
_cell.length_a   1.000
_cell.length_b   1.000
_cell.length_c   1.000
_cell.angle_alpha   90.00
_cell.angle_beta   90.00
_cell.angle_gamma   90.00
#
_symmetry.space_group_name_H-M   'P 1'
#
loop_
_entity.id
_entity.type
_entity.pdbx_description
1 polymer ?
#
loop_
_entity_poly.entity_id
_entity_poly.type
_entity_poly.pdbx_seq_one_letter_code
_entity_poly.pdbx_strand_id
1 'polypeptide(L)' 'MTEQEEKDRAFRIAFMTEGFHLSVTSIYEKLVDREYDSATEDIKSLMRDLRATIKLIEDDDF' A
#
# COMPACT_ATOMS: atom_id res chain seq x y z
N MET A 1 5.04 0.22 -25.82
CA MET A 1 4.27 -0.63 -24.87
C MET A 1 3.08 -1.25 -25.55
N THR A 2 2.82 -2.53 -25.28
CA THR A 2 1.63 -3.18 -25.81
C THR A 2 0.42 -2.89 -24.92
N GLU A 3 -0.77 -3.07 -25.48
CA GLU A 3 -1.99 -2.92 -24.71
C GLU A 3 -2.04 -3.85 -23.51
N GLN A 4 -1.50 -5.07 -23.65
CA GLN A 4 -1.47 -6.04 -22.57
C GLN A 4 -0.57 -5.57 -21.43
N GLU A 5 0.57 -4.98 -21.74
CA GLU A 5 1.48 -4.46 -20.71
C GLU A 5 0.84 -3.32 -19.93
N GLU A 6 0.08 -2.46 -20.59
CA GLU A 6 -0.63 -1.38 -19.92
C GLU A 6 -1.73 -1.88 -19.00
N LYS A 7 -2.44 -2.93 -19.41
CA LYS A 7 -3.46 -3.56 -18.57
C LYS A 7 -2.85 -4.21 -17.33
N ASP A 8 -1.73 -4.92 -17.52
CA ASP A 8 -1.03 -5.57 -16.41
C ASP A 8 -0.52 -4.54 -15.42
N ARG A 9 0.02 -3.43 -15.94
CA ARG A 9 0.51 -2.34 -15.10
C ARG A 9 -0.62 -1.71 -14.30
N ALA A 10 -1.73 -1.43 -14.94
CA ALA A 10 -2.90 -0.85 -14.27
C ALA A 10 -3.43 -1.78 -13.19
N PHE A 11 -3.47 -3.08 -13.47
CA PHE A 11 -3.92 -4.07 -12.50
C PHE A 11 -2.99 -4.11 -11.28
N ARG A 12 -1.67 -4.07 -11.50
CA ARG A 12 -0.71 -4.08 -10.38
C ARG A 12 -0.84 -2.83 -9.52
N ILE A 13 -1.04 -1.68 -10.15
CA ILE A 13 -1.25 -0.42 -9.42
C ILE A 13 -2.51 -0.50 -8.58
N ALA A 14 -3.61 -0.96 -9.17
CA ALA A 14 -4.88 -1.09 -8.46
C ALA A 14 -4.78 -2.06 -7.29
N PHE A 15 -4.12 -3.19 -7.48
CA PHE A 15 -3.92 -4.18 -6.43
C PHE A 15 -3.11 -3.60 -5.26
N MET A 16 -2.03 -2.88 -5.58
CA MET A 16 -1.16 -2.28 -4.57
C MET A 16 -1.88 -1.20 -3.78
N THR A 17 -2.60 -0.32 -4.47
CA THR A 17 -3.32 0.77 -3.79
C THR A 17 -4.49 0.23 -2.98
N GLU A 18 -5.12 -0.84 -3.41
CA GLU A 18 -6.14 -1.52 -2.60
C GLU A 18 -5.55 -1.99 -1.27
N GLY A 19 -4.33 -2.53 -1.30
CA GLY A 19 -3.63 -2.92 -0.08
C GLY A 19 -3.42 -1.74 0.87
N PHE A 20 -3.08 -0.57 0.33
CA PHE A 20 -2.94 0.64 1.16
C PHE A 20 -4.27 1.03 1.80
N HIS A 21 -5.35 0.98 1.04
CA HIS A 21 -6.68 1.28 1.57
C HIS A 21 -7.08 0.34 2.70
N LEU A 22 -6.81 -0.95 2.54
CA LEU A 22 -7.10 -1.94 3.58
C LEU A 22 -6.29 -1.65 4.84
N SER A 23 -5.03 -1.26 4.69
CA SER A 23 -4.19 -0.89 5.83
C SER A 23 -4.75 0.32 6.56
N VAL A 24 -5.18 1.34 5.81
CA VAL A 24 -5.78 2.54 6.40
C VAL A 24 -7.05 2.20 7.16
N THR A 25 -7.89 1.34 6.60
CA THR A 25 -9.12 0.90 7.26
C THR A 25 -8.81 0.19 8.58
N SER A 26 -7.82 -0.69 8.57
CA SER A 26 -7.40 -1.40 9.78
C SER A 26 -6.89 -0.43 10.85
N ILE A 27 -6.08 0.55 10.45
CA ILE A 27 -5.57 1.58 11.36
C ILE A 27 -6.73 2.36 11.97
N TYR A 28 -7.70 2.76 11.14
CA TYR A 28 -8.86 3.50 11.61
C TYR A 28 -9.61 2.72 12.68
N GLU A 29 -9.92 1.45 12.42
CA GLU A 29 -10.66 0.62 13.35
C GLU A 29 -9.93 0.45 14.68
N LYS A 30 -8.62 0.25 14.62
CA LYS A 30 -7.80 0.09 15.82
C LYS A 30 -7.72 1.36 16.64
N LEU A 31 -7.63 2.50 15.98
CA LEU A 31 -7.62 3.79 16.68
C LEU A 31 -8.96 4.05 17.37
N VAL A 32 -10.07 3.72 16.70
CA VAL A 32 -11.40 3.85 17.31
C VAL A 32 -11.52 2.96 18.55
N ASP A 33 -10.97 1.75 18.49
CA ASP A 33 -11.03 0.77 19.58
C ASP A 33 -9.94 1.00 20.62
N ARG A 34 -9.12 2.04 20.47
CA ARG A 34 -8.01 2.36 21.39
C ARG A 34 -6.95 1.27 21.46
N GLU A 35 -6.81 0.50 20.39
CA GLU A 35 -5.76 -0.50 20.26
C GLU A 35 -4.50 0.14 19.68
N TYR A 36 -3.87 1.02 20.47
CA TYR A 36 -2.82 1.90 19.98
C TYR A 36 -1.54 1.16 19.58
N ASP A 37 -1.16 0.12 20.34
CA ASP A 37 0.04 -0.65 20.01
C ASP A 37 -0.14 -1.36 18.67
N SER A 38 -1.30 -1.95 18.46
CA SER A 38 -1.60 -2.63 17.20
C SER A 38 -1.72 -1.64 16.05
N ALA A 39 -2.33 -0.46 16.30
CA ALA A 39 -2.41 0.60 15.29
C ALA A 39 -1.01 1.05 14.88
N THR A 40 -0.10 1.22 15.86
CA THR A 40 1.28 1.61 15.58
C THR A 40 1.97 0.59 14.68
N GLU A 41 1.78 -0.70 14.94
CA GLU A 41 2.37 -1.74 14.10
C GLU A 41 1.83 -1.70 12.68
N ASP A 42 0.53 -1.46 12.51
CA ASP A 42 -0.07 -1.33 11.19
C ASP A 42 0.49 -0.11 10.45
N ILE A 43 0.67 1.01 11.16
CA ILE A 43 1.24 2.22 10.57
C ILE A 43 2.67 1.96 10.10
N LYS A 44 3.48 1.29 10.93
CA LYS A 44 4.87 0.95 10.55
C LYS A 44 4.90 0.05 9.31
N SER A 45 4.00 -0.91 9.25
CA SER A 45 3.90 -1.80 8.10
C SER A 45 3.55 -1.02 6.83
N LEU A 46 2.58 -0.12 6.92
CA LEU A 46 2.19 0.72 5.79
C LEU A 46 3.34 1.62 5.35
N MET A 47 4.09 2.18 6.29
CA MET A 47 5.25 3.00 5.97
C MET A 47 6.29 2.21 5.17
N ARG A 48 6.54 0.95 5.56
CA ARG A 48 7.46 0.09 4.82
C ARG A 48 6.96 -0.16 3.39
N ASP A 49 5.66 -0.41 3.25
CA ASP A 49 5.07 -0.65 1.93
C ASP A 49 5.16 0.59 1.04
N LEU A 50 4.90 1.76 1.63
CA LEU A 50 5.00 3.02 0.89
C LEU A 50 6.43 3.31 0.47
N ARG A 51 7.42 3.03 1.33
CA ARG A 51 8.83 3.20 0.99
C ARG A 51 9.24 2.27 -0.15
N ALA A 52 8.77 1.02 -0.10
CA ALA A 52 9.04 0.07 -1.17
C ALA A 52 8.46 0.56 -2.50
N THR A 53 7.30 1.19 -2.45
CA THR A 53 6.67 1.77 -3.64
C THR A 53 7.51 2.91 -4.20
N ILE A 54 8.01 3.79 -3.33
CA ILE A 54 8.90 4.88 -3.76
C ILE A 54 10.13 4.30 -4.48
N LYS A 55 10.71 3.25 -3.91
CA LYS A 55 11.89 2.61 -4.52
C LYS A 55 11.59 2.04 -5.90
N LEU A 56 10.42 1.44 -6.08
CA LEU A 56 10.00 0.96 -7.40
C LEU A 56 9.91 2.10 -8.40
N ILE A 57 9.40 3.25 -7.99
CA ILE A 57 9.31 4.43 -8.86
C ILE A 57 10.71 4.93 -9.21
N GLU A 58 11.59 5.03 -8.21
CA GLU A 58 12.96 5.50 -8.42
C GLU A 58 13.77 4.59 -9.33
N ASP A 59 13.56 3.28 -9.23
CA ASP A 59 14.25 2.28 -10.02
C ASP A 59 13.58 2.05 -11.38
N ASP A 60 12.52 2.78 -11.66
CA ASP A 60 11.76 2.68 -12.92
C ASP A 60 11.19 1.28 -13.15
N ASP A 61 10.86 0.58 -12.08
CA ASP A 61 10.28 -0.77 -12.11
C ASP A 61 8.76 -0.75 -11.97
N PHE A 62 8.19 0.41 -12.08
CA PHE A 62 6.77 0.61 -11.87
C PHE A 62 5.92 0.49 -13.18
#